data_d91fac3a1f2967181c9302efe62ec9e3
#
_entry.id   d91fac3a1f2967181c9302efe62ec9e3
#
_cell.length_a   1.000
_cell.length_b   1.000
_cell.length_c   1.000
_cell.angle_alpha   90.00
_cell.angle_beta   90.00
_cell.angle_gamma   90.00
#
_symmetry.space_group_name_H-M   'P 1'
#
loop_
_entity.id
_entity.type
_entity.pdbx_description
1 polymer ?
#
loop_
_entity_poly.entity_id
_entity_poly.type
_entity_poly.pdbx_seq_one_letter_code
_entity_poly.pdbx_strand_id
1 'polypeptide(L)'
;DWEYAGMNDGMWDLADISIEAMYGKKEDEELLIQYLGYQPTKLNWMHFFANKVYVDYLWTLWAKARVPFDGQTMEDWANERYSRLKESMNRLNGYI
;
A
#
# COMPACT_ATOMS: atom_id res chain seq x y z
N ASP A 1 -12.81 5.13 -15.12
CA ASP A 1 -12.26 5.69 -14.83
C ASP A 1 -11.98 6.42 -14.79
N TRP A 2 -12.08 6.70 -14.76
CA TRP A 2 -11.60 7.53 -14.40
C TRP A 2 -11.16 8.13 -14.29
N GLU A 3 -11.46 8.05 -14.43
CA GLU A 3 -11.00 8.59 -13.97
C GLU A 3 -10.35 8.73 -13.41
N TYR A 4 -10.48 8.66 -13.36
CA TYR A 4 -9.59 8.70 -12.66
C TYR A 4 -8.46 9.49 -12.69
N ALA A 5 -8.36 10.74 -12.80
CA ALA A 5 -7.18 11.46 -13.06
C ALA A 5 -6.17 11.20 -12.02
N GLY A 6 -6.50 11.37 -10.84
CA GLY A 6 -5.64 10.96 -9.78
C GLY A 6 -5.31 9.49 -9.83
N MET A 7 -6.12 8.76 -10.52
CA MET A 7 -5.96 7.33 -10.65
C MET A 7 -4.79 6.95 -11.54
N ASN A 8 -4.28 7.91 -12.28
CA ASN A 8 -3.13 7.66 -13.13
C ASN A 8 -1.83 8.01 -12.43
N ASP A 9 -1.88 8.20 -11.12
CA ASP A 9 -0.68 8.41 -10.33
C ASP A 9 0.13 7.12 -10.29
N GLY A 10 1.33 7.14 -10.85
CA GLY A 10 2.20 5.98 -10.86
C GLY A 10 2.55 5.48 -9.48
N MET A 11 2.52 6.35 -8.47
CA MET A 11 2.77 5.94 -7.09
C MET A 11 1.72 4.97 -6.58
N TRP A 12 0.47 5.10 -7.03
CA TRP A 12 -0.56 4.14 -6.68
C TRP A 12 -0.19 2.75 -7.17
N ASP A 13 0.25 2.67 -8.44
CA ASP A 13 0.62 1.38 -9.02
C ASP A 13 1.81 0.76 -8.29
N LEU A 14 2.81 1.58 -7.95
CA LEU A 14 3.97 1.09 -7.23
C LEU A 14 3.58 0.58 -5.84
N ALA A 15 2.72 1.30 -5.16
CA ALA A 15 2.25 0.89 -3.85
C ALA A 15 1.51 -0.45 -3.92
N ASP A 16 0.67 -0.61 -4.94
CA ASP A 16 -0.07 -1.85 -5.12
C ASP A 16 0.87 -3.02 -5.39
N ILE A 17 1.88 -2.81 -6.25
CA ILE A 17 2.87 -3.85 -6.52
C ILE A 17 3.60 -4.23 -5.23
N SER A 18 4.03 -3.25 -4.46
CA SER A 18 4.74 -3.49 -3.21
C SER A 18 3.90 -4.34 -2.25
N ILE A 19 2.62 -4.02 -2.15
CA ILE A 19 1.72 -4.73 -1.23
C ILE A 19 1.48 -6.15 -1.71
N GLU A 20 1.19 -6.33 -3.00
CA GLU A 20 0.89 -7.64 -3.53
C GLU A 20 2.10 -8.57 -3.51
N ALA A 21 3.29 -8.03 -3.76
CA ALA A 21 4.52 -8.80 -3.73
C ALA A 21 5.12 -8.90 -2.34
N MET A 22 4.54 -8.22 -1.36
CA MET A 22 5.01 -8.20 0.02
C MET A 22 6.46 -7.72 0.12
N TYR A 23 6.74 -6.64 -0.58
CA TYR A 23 8.10 -6.08 -0.61
C TYR A 23 8.49 -5.48 0.73
N GLY A 24 9.78 -5.63 1.08
CA GLY A 24 10.36 -4.95 2.20
C GLY A 24 10.94 -3.60 1.78
N LYS A 25 11.66 -2.95 2.71
CA LYS A 25 12.18 -1.62 2.45
C LYS A 25 13.16 -1.58 1.28
N LYS A 26 14.02 -2.59 1.19
CA LYS A 26 15.03 -2.61 0.14
C LYS A 26 14.39 -2.73 -1.23
N GLU A 27 13.41 -3.63 -1.35
CA GLU A 27 12.71 -3.83 -2.61
C GLU A 27 11.92 -2.58 -3.00
N ASP A 28 11.31 -1.94 -2.01
CA ASP A 28 10.58 -0.71 -2.26
C ASP A 28 11.51 0.39 -2.76
N GLU A 29 12.70 0.49 -2.17
CA GLU A 29 13.66 1.49 -2.60
C GLU A 29 14.10 1.26 -4.05
N GLU A 30 14.39 0.02 -4.40
CA GLU A 30 14.75 -0.32 -5.76
C GLU A 30 13.65 0.00 -6.75
N LEU A 31 12.40 -0.32 -6.36
CA LEU A 31 11.23 -0.03 -7.19
C LEU A 31 11.09 1.47 -7.42
N LEU A 32 11.24 2.26 -6.37
CA LEU A 32 11.12 3.71 -6.47
C LEU A 32 12.24 4.29 -7.33
N ILE A 33 13.47 3.79 -7.16
CA ILE A 33 14.59 4.29 -7.96
C ILE A 33 14.34 4.04 -9.44
N GLN A 34 13.85 2.86 -9.78
CA GLN A 34 13.55 2.56 -11.19
C GLN A 34 12.48 3.48 -11.74
N TYR A 35 11.46 3.73 -10.95
CA TYR A 35 10.35 4.58 -11.40
C TYR A 35 10.77 6.05 -11.52
N LEU A 36 11.48 6.56 -10.52
CA LEU A 36 11.85 7.97 -10.45
C LEU A 36 13.06 8.30 -11.32
N GLY A 37 13.99 7.37 -11.43
CA GLY A 37 15.25 7.62 -12.12
C GLY A 37 16.29 8.30 -11.23
N TYR A 38 16.00 8.44 -9.94
CA TYR A 38 16.93 9.04 -8.97
C TYR A 38 16.58 8.52 -7.58
N GLN A 39 17.45 8.80 -6.60
CA GLN A 39 17.23 8.38 -5.21
C GLN A 39 15.98 9.04 -4.64
N PRO A 40 15.07 8.26 -4.03
CA PRO A 40 13.84 8.82 -3.48
C PRO A 40 14.14 9.86 -2.39
N THR A 41 13.43 10.97 -2.46
CA THR A 41 13.48 12.00 -1.43
C THR A 41 12.48 11.65 -0.33
N LYS A 42 12.55 12.44 0.77
CA LYS A 42 11.57 12.28 1.84
C LYS A 42 10.15 12.40 1.31
N LEU A 43 9.90 13.37 0.43
CA LEU A 43 8.57 13.57 -0.14
C LEU A 43 8.15 12.39 -0.99
N ASN A 44 9.07 11.79 -1.75
CA ASN A 44 8.75 10.60 -2.53
C ASN A 44 8.32 9.46 -1.62
N TRP A 45 9.04 9.24 -0.53
CA TRP A 45 8.68 8.20 0.43
C TRP A 45 7.33 8.46 1.08
N MET A 46 7.05 9.71 1.45
CA MET A 46 5.77 10.06 2.01
C MET A 46 4.63 9.76 1.04
N HIS A 47 4.82 10.14 -0.21
CA HIS A 47 3.82 9.90 -1.25
C HIS A 47 3.60 8.40 -1.44
N PHE A 48 4.69 7.64 -1.48
CA PHE A 48 4.61 6.19 -1.66
C PHE A 48 3.86 5.53 -0.51
N PHE A 49 4.23 5.85 0.73
CA PHE A 49 3.58 5.24 1.88
C PHE A 49 2.16 5.71 2.07
N ALA A 50 1.84 6.95 1.68
CA ALA A 50 0.45 7.40 1.73
C ALA A 50 -0.41 6.54 0.80
N ASN A 51 0.11 6.21 -0.38
CA ASN A 51 -0.61 5.33 -1.29
C ASN A 51 -0.71 3.91 -0.74
N LYS A 52 0.35 3.40 -0.10
CA LYS A 52 0.29 2.08 0.52
C LYS A 52 -0.77 2.02 1.62
N VAL A 53 -0.84 3.06 2.44
CA VAL A 53 -1.87 3.13 3.47
C VAL A 53 -3.26 3.06 2.84
N TYR A 54 -3.46 3.81 1.77
CA TYR A 54 -4.77 3.84 1.11
C TYR A 54 -5.12 2.48 0.51
N VAL A 55 -4.19 1.84 -0.18
CA VAL A 55 -4.43 0.53 -0.78
C VAL A 55 -4.68 -0.52 0.31
N ASP A 56 -3.87 -0.53 1.37
CA ASP A 56 -4.07 -1.47 2.48
C ASP A 56 -5.43 -1.26 3.14
N TYR A 57 -5.85 -0.01 3.27
CA TYR A 57 -7.14 0.31 3.85
C TYR A 57 -8.27 -0.26 2.99
N LEU A 58 -8.20 -0.07 1.67
CA LEU A 58 -9.21 -0.60 0.76
C LEU A 58 -9.28 -2.13 0.83
N TRP A 59 -8.13 -2.78 0.83
CA TRP A 59 -8.09 -4.25 0.92
C TRP A 59 -8.66 -4.74 2.25
N THR A 60 -8.36 -4.03 3.34
CA THR A 60 -8.89 -4.39 4.66
C THR A 60 -10.40 -4.27 4.68
N LEU A 61 -10.94 -3.18 4.13
CA LEU A 61 -12.39 -3.00 4.05
C LEU A 61 -13.04 -4.09 3.21
N TRP A 62 -12.43 -4.41 2.06
CA TRP A 62 -12.96 -5.45 1.20
C TRP A 62 -13.00 -6.79 1.92
N ALA A 63 -11.90 -7.11 2.60
CA ALA A 63 -11.81 -8.38 3.31
C ALA A 63 -12.85 -8.46 4.43
N LYS A 64 -13.01 -7.38 5.20
CA LYS A 64 -14.02 -7.37 6.26
C LYS A 64 -15.41 -7.54 5.71
N ALA A 65 -15.69 -6.95 4.56
CA ALA A 65 -17.00 -7.07 3.93
C ALA A 65 -17.28 -8.50 3.45
N ARG A 66 -16.23 -9.29 3.19
CA ARG A 66 -16.38 -10.67 2.72
C ARG A 66 -16.51 -11.69 3.85
N VAL A 67 -16.14 -11.31 5.07
CA VAL A 67 -16.15 -12.27 6.18
C VAL A 67 -17.48 -12.99 6.34
N PRO A 68 -18.65 -12.32 6.27
CA PRO A 68 -19.91 -13.02 6.43
C PRO A 68 -20.17 -14.10 5.37
N PHE A 69 -19.48 -14.02 4.25
CA PHE A 69 -19.68 -14.95 3.13
C PHE A 69 -18.61 -16.03 3.08
N ASP A 70 -17.38 -15.67 3.40
CA ASP A 70 -16.23 -16.56 3.20
C ASP A 70 -15.66 -17.13 4.48
N GLY A 71 -16.10 -16.64 5.64
CA GLY A 71 -15.82 -17.26 6.93
C GLY A 71 -14.44 -16.95 7.49
N GLN A 72 -13.93 -17.91 8.28
CA GLN A 72 -12.73 -17.71 9.08
C GLN A 72 -11.48 -17.41 8.26
N THR A 73 -11.33 -18.06 7.12
CA THR A 73 -10.18 -17.84 6.26
C THR A 73 -10.10 -16.38 5.84
N MET A 74 -11.24 -15.80 5.48
CA MET A 74 -11.26 -14.39 5.08
C MET A 74 -11.01 -13.48 6.27
N GLU A 75 -11.48 -13.88 7.45
CA GLU A 75 -11.24 -13.08 8.64
C GLU A 75 -9.75 -13.05 8.98
N ASP A 76 -9.07 -14.19 8.87
CA ASP A 76 -7.64 -14.25 9.13
C ASP A 76 -6.89 -13.36 8.14
N TRP A 77 -7.28 -13.38 6.88
CA TRP A 77 -6.66 -12.56 5.85
C TRP A 77 -6.91 -11.07 6.14
N ALA A 78 -8.13 -10.72 6.57
CA ALA A 78 -8.46 -9.34 6.91
C ALA A 78 -7.62 -8.85 8.07
N ASN A 79 -7.40 -9.70 9.08
CA ASN A 79 -6.60 -9.34 10.24
C ASN A 79 -5.15 -9.11 9.85
N GLU A 80 -4.63 -9.92 8.95
CA GLU A 80 -3.28 -9.72 8.44
C GLU A 80 -3.16 -8.40 7.70
N ARG A 81 -4.13 -8.10 6.83
CA ARG A 81 -4.14 -6.84 6.10
C ARG A 81 -4.23 -5.64 7.04
N TYR A 82 -5.01 -5.77 8.08
CA TYR A 82 -5.12 -4.70 9.06
C TYR A 82 -3.79 -4.45 9.77
N SER A 83 -3.06 -5.52 10.11
CA SER A 83 -1.73 -5.38 10.71
C SER A 83 -0.77 -4.67 9.77
N ARG A 84 -0.81 -5.01 8.48
CA ARG A 84 0.03 -4.35 7.49
C ARG A 84 -0.35 -2.89 7.31
N LEU A 85 -1.63 -2.59 7.38
CA LEU A 85 -2.10 -1.20 7.32
C LEU A 85 -1.49 -0.38 8.46
N LYS A 86 -1.53 -0.93 9.68
CA LYS A 86 -0.96 -0.22 10.83
C LYS A 86 0.54 -0.02 10.66
N GLU A 87 1.24 -1.00 10.13
CA GLU A 87 2.68 -0.86 9.89
C GLU A 87 2.96 0.23 8.86
N SER A 88 2.18 0.27 7.78
CA SER A 88 2.34 1.30 6.76
C SER A 88 2.07 2.69 7.33
N MET A 89 1.05 2.82 8.18
CA MET A 89 0.75 4.08 8.83
C MET A 89 1.90 4.53 9.73
N ASN A 90 2.51 3.59 10.47
CA ASN A 90 3.65 3.92 11.32
C ASN A 90 4.83 4.41 10.48
N ARG A 91 5.09 3.77 9.35
CA ARG A 91 6.16 4.20 8.47
C ARG A 91 5.89 5.57 7.88
N LEU A 92 4.65 5.83 7.48
CA LEU A 92 4.29 7.14 6.97
C LEU A 92 4.53 8.21 8.03
N ASN A 93 4.12 7.94 9.26
CA ASN A 93 4.31 8.89 10.36
C ASN A 93 5.78 9.19 10.58
N GLY A 94 6.66 8.25 10.30
CA GLY A 94 8.10 8.47 10.44
C GLY A 94 8.65 9.49 9.47
N TYR A 95 7.92 9.82 8.41
CA TYR A 95 8.36 10.83 7.42
C TYR A 95 7.69 12.19 7.64
N ILE A 96 6.72 12.25 8.53
CA ILE A 96 6.03 13.49 8.83
C ILE A 96 6.71 14.21 9.99
#